data_da726a8a68d3fe8ed45e185f37f1e99e
#
_entry.id   da726a8a68d3fe8ed45e185f37f1e99e
#
_cell.length_a   1.000
_cell.length_b   1.000
_cell.length_c   1.000
_cell.angle_alpha   90.00
_cell.angle_beta   90.00
_cell.angle_gamma   90.00
#
_symmetry.space_group_name_H-M   'P 1'
#
loop_
_entity.id
_entity.type
_entity.pdbx_description
1 polymer ?
#
loop_
_entity_poly.entity_id
_entity_poly.type
_entity_poly.pdbx_seq_one_letter_code
_entity_poly.pdbx_strand_id
1 'polypeptide(L)'
;MSELASHDDAPAGGALVTALGRRSVVLVGMMGAGKSSIGRRLASRLNIPFVDADAEIEKAAGMSINEIFSAHGEPYFRAGEARVILRLLESGPQVLATGGGAFMSEDTREAIRAKGVSVWLRATLEVLSRRTKRRADRPLLKGDDPQSTLKRLIDERYATYAKADLTVDSRDVPHDAIVDEIVAGLRALPVLATPGGAP
;
A
#
# COMPACT_ATOMS: atom_id res chain seq x y z
N MET A 1 32.83 23.78 -33.12
CA MET A 1 32.20 24.21 -31.85
C MET A 1 30.94 23.38 -31.70
N SER A 2 31.04 22.33 -30.94
CA SER A 2 29.97 21.34 -30.78
C SER A 2 29.36 21.57 -29.39
N GLU A 3 28.14 22.03 -29.38
CA GLU A 3 27.34 22.26 -28.16
C GLU A 3 26.90 20.90 -27.59
N LEU A 4 27.53 20.50 -26.49
CA LEU A 4 27.12 19.38 -25.69
C LEU A 4 25.82 19.78 -24.97
N ALA A 5 24.70 19.31 -25.49
CA ALA A 5 23.45 19.30 -24.79
C ALA A 5 23.58 18.40 -23.54
N SER A 6 23.72 19.02 -22.39
CA SER A 6 23.61 18.38 -21.08
C SER A 6 22.18 17.86 -20.94
N HIS A 7 21.98 16.57 -21.16
CA HIS A 7 20.78 15.90 -20.70
C HIS A 7 20.85 15.88 -19.16
N ASP A 8 20.08 16.76 -18.56
CA ASP A 8 19.79 16.78 -17.12
C ASP A 8 18.84 15.59 -16.83
N ASP A 9 19.40 14.41 -16.82
CA ASP A 9 18.73 13.15 -16.50
C ASP A 9 18.84 12.90 -15.00
N ALA A 10 18.31 13.84 -14.20
CA ALA A 10 18.04 13.56 -12.79
C ALA A 10 17.03 12.40 -12.77
N PRO A 11 17.32 11.26 -12.10
CA PRO A 11 16.45 10.10 -12.15
C PRO A 11 15.04 10.52 -11.75
N ALA A 12 14.08 10.18 -12.60
CA ALA A 12 12.67 10.60 -12.51
C ALA A 12 12.00 10.35 -11.14
N GLY A 13 12.64 9.62 -10.24
CA GLY A 13 12.27 9.41 -8.85
C GLY A 13 12.74 10.51 -7.89
N GLY A 14 13.87 11.17 -8.14
CA GLY A 14 14.50 12.06 -7.17
C GLY A 14 13.64 13.25 -6.75
N ALA A 15 13.04 13.95 -7.69
CA ALA A 15 12.16 15.09 -7.40
C ALA A 15 10.91 14.67 -6.58
N LEU A 16 10.32 13.51 -6.89
CA LEU A 16 9.18 12.99 -6.13
C LEU A 16 9.58 12.59 -4.71
N VAL A 17 10.74 11.97 -4.51
CA VAL A 17 11.24 11.61 -3.18
C VAL A 17 11.54 12.87 -2.36
N THR A 18 12.08 13.90 -2.97
CA THR A 18 12.28 15.21 -2.31
C THR A 18 10.93 15.81 -1.89
N ALA A 19 9.91 15.75 -2.74
CA ALA A 19 8.56 16.24 -2.42
C ALA A 19 7.87 15.39 -1.32
N LEU A 20 8.13 14.09 -1.27
CA LEU A 20 7.67 13.23 -0.18
C LEU A 20 8.31 13.64 1.16
N GLY A 21 9.56 14.09 1.16
CA GLY A 21 10.30 14.38 2.38
C GLY A 21 10.39 13.13 3.28
N ARG A 22 9.79 13.17 4.47
CA ARG A 22 9.72 12.02 5.39
C ARG A 22 8.45 11.17 5.21
N ARG A 23 7.55 11.52 4.32
CA ARG A 23 6.27 10.81 4.13
C ARG A 23 6.48 9.48 3.40
N SER A 24 5.80 8.45 3.86
CA SER A 24 5.76 7.13 3.22
C SER A 24 4.66 7.07 2.15
N VAL A 25 4.89 6.32 1.08
CA VAL A 25 3.82 5.92 0.14
C VAL A 25 3.16 4.66 0.68
N VAL A 26 1.89 4.74 1.08
CA VAL A 26 1.17 3.66 1.75
C VAL A 26 0.20 3.01 0.79
N LEU A 27 0.46 1.76 0.39
CA LEU A 27 -0.40 0.99 -0.51
C LEU A 27 -1.51 0.32 0.29
N VAL A 28 -2.75 0.67 -0.02
CA VAL A 28 -3.96 0.11 0.58
C VAL A 28 -4.82 -0.62 -0.45
N GLY A 29 -5.76 -1.43 -0.01
CA GLY A 29 -6.67 -2.17 -0.90
C GLY A 29 -6.79 -3.65 -0.53
N MET A 30 -7.68 -4.34 -1.24
CA MET A 30 -8.02 -5.74 -0.99
C MET A 30 -6.82 -6.68 -1.11
N MET A 31 -6.94 -7.83 -0.45
CA MET A 31 -6.06 -8.97 -0.72
C MET A 31 -6.12 -9.34 -2.22
N GLY A 32 -4.98 -9.65 -2.83
CA GLY A 32 -4.92 -9.92 -4.28
C GLY A 32 -4.82 -8.68 -5.16
N ALA A 33 -4.94 -7.47 -4.62
CA ALA A 33 -4.77 -6.23 -5.38
C ALA A 33 -3.33 -5.97 -5.87
N GLY A 34 -2.33 -6.73 -5.39
CA GLY A 34 -0.95 -6.65 -5.88
C GLY A 34 -0.04 -5.73 -5.08
N LYS A 35 -0.44 -5.28 -3.89
CA LYS A 35 0.31 -4.32 -3.06
C LYS A 35 1.79 -4.66 -2.88
N SER A 36 2.12 -5.88 -2.48
CA SER A 36 3.53 -6.28 -2.27
C SER A 36 4.33 -6.34 -3.58
N SER A 37 3.73 -6.82 -4.67
CA SER A 37 4.42 -6.92 -5.97
C SER A 37 4.63 -5.56 -6.63
N ILE A 38 3.63 -4.71 -6.61
CA ILE A 38 3.68 -3.32 -7.13
C ILE A 38 4.56 -2.48 -6.20
N GLY A 39 4.42 -2.64 -4.89
CA GLY A 39 5.17 -1.88 -3.89
C GLY A 39 6.68 -2.08 -3.99
N ARG A 40 7.15 -3.31 -4.21
CA ARG A 40 8.60 -3.57 -4.41
C ARG A 40 9.13 -2.85 -5.65
N ARG A 41 8.38 -2.85 -6.76
CA ARG A 41 8.76 -2.16 -8.00
C ARG A 41 8.73 -0.64 -7.84
N LEU A 42 7.70 -0.12 -7.17
CA LEU A 42 7.60 1.29 -6.87
C LEU A 42 8.77 1.77 -5.99
N ALA A 43 9.09 1.01 -4.94
CA ALA A 43 10.22 1.29 -4.05
C ALA A 43 11.56 1.30 -4.82
N SER A 44 11.76 0.32 -5.69
CA SER A 44 12.93 0.28 -6.59
C SER A 44 12.96 1.47 -7.54
N ARG A 45 11.84 1.86 -8.14
CA ARG A 45 11.71 3.03 -9.04
C ARG A 45 12.04 4.34 -8.32
N LEU A 46 11.62 4.47 -7.06
CA LEU A 46 11.85 5.66 -6.24
C LEU A 46 13.18 5.62 -5.49
N ASN A 47 13.88 4.49 -5.51
CA ASN A 47 15.10 4.26 -4.73
C ASN A 47 14.91 4.52 -3.21
N ILE A 48 13.77 4.04 -2.66
CA ILE A 48 13.46 4.06 -1.22
C ILE A 48 13.13 2.65 -0.73
N PRO A 49 13.19 2.38 0.60
CA PRO A 49 12.88 1.05 1.12
C PRO A 49 11.45 0.58 0.81
N PHE A 50 11.27 -0.74 0.66
CA PHE A 50 9.98 -1.41 0.67
C PHE A 50 9.77 -2.14 1.99
N VAL A 51 8.61 -1.95 2.60
CA VAL A 51 8.21 -2.65 3.83
C VAL A 51 6.83 -3.27 3.65
N ASP A 52 6.67 -4.52 4.07
CA ASP A 52 5.39 -5.23 4.13
C ASP A 52 4.94 -5.30 5.59
N ALA A 53 3.82 -4.65 5.91
CA ALA A 53 3.32 -4.58 7.28
C ALA A 53 2.97 -5.97 7.83
N ASP A 54 2.43 -6.86 7.01
CA ASP A 54 2.09 -8.22 7.43
C ASP A 54 3.36 -8.97 7.89
N ALA A 55 4.46 -8.87 7.14
CA ALA A 55 5.75 -9.47 7.51
C ALA A 55 6.33 -8.87 8.80
N GLU A 56 6.21 -7.56 9.00
CA GLU A 56 6.67 -6.89 10.22
C GLU A 56 5.81 -7.24 11.45
N ILE A 57 4.52 -7.49 11.26
CA ILE A 57 3.63 -7.99 12.33
C ILE A 57 4.05 -9.39 12.74
N GLU A 58 4.24 -10.32 11.79
CA GLU A 58 4.69 -11.68 12.08
C GLU A 58 6.04 -11.69 12.80
N LYS A 59 6.98 -10.88 12.32
CA LYS A 59 8.29 -10.73 12.96
C LYS A 59 8.19 -10.19 14.39
N ALA A 60 7.34 -9.20 14.64
CA ALA A 60 7.15 -8.61 15.96
C ALA A 60 6.43 -9.56 16.93
N ALA A 61 5.53 -10.39 16.42
CA ALA A 61 4.77 -11.35 17.22
C ALA A 61 5.51 -12.68 17.44
N GLY A 62 6.50 -13.00 16.60
CA GLY A 62 7.12 -14.32 16.56
C GLY A 62 6.16 -15.45 16.12
N MET A 63 5.05 -15.09 15.48
CA MET A 63 3.95 -15.96 15.06
C MET A 63 3.44 -15.52 13.69
N SER A 64 2.95 -16.47 12.90
CA SER A 64 2.23 -16.15 11.67
C SER A 64 0.90 -15.45 11.96
N ILE A 65 0.40 -14.67 10.99
CA ILE A 65 -0.91 -14.02 11.11
C ILE A 65 -2.02 -15.05 11.37
N ASN A 66 -1.94 -16.23 10.73
CA ASN A 66 -2.89 -17.31 10.97
C ASN A 66 -2.88 -17.78 12.43
N GLU A 67 -1.71 -17.93 13.03
CA GLU A 67 -1.56 -18.33 14.44
C GLU A 67 -2.08 -17.24 15.38
N ILE A 68 -1.79 -15.96 15.09
CA ILE A 68 -2.31 -14.83 15.86
C ILE A 68 -3.85 -14.83 15.85
N PHE A 69 -4.47 -15.02 14.68
CA PHE A 69 -5.94 -15.09 14.57
C PHE A 69 -6.51 -16.29 15.34
N SER A 70 -5.87 -17.43 15.27
CA SER A 70 -6.34 -18.66 15.94
C SER A 70 -6.17 -18.58 17.45
N ALA A 71 -5.08 -17.99 17.93
CA ALA A 71 -4.78 -17.94 19.37
C ALA A 71 -5.45 -16.77 20.08
N HIS A 72 -5.59 -15.60 19.42
CA HIS A 72 -5.98 -14.35 20.07
C HIS A 72 -7.20 -13.66 19.41
N GLY A 73 -7.59 -14.06 18.20
CA GLY A 73 -8.70 -13.49 17.47
C GLY A 73 -8.39 -12.18 16.74
N GLU A 74 -9.36 -11.73 15.94
CA GLU A 74 -9.19 -10.54 15.08
C GLU A 74 -8.97 -9.24 15.86
N PRO A 75 -9.68 -8.94 16.98
CA PRO A 75 -9.46 -7.69 17.71
C PRO A 75 -8.02 -7.50 18.19
N TYR A 76 -7.41 -8.57 18.70
CA TYR A 76 -6.01 -8.56 19.12
C TYR A 76 -5.06 -8.30 17.95
N PHE A 77 -5.28 -8.99 16.83
CA PHE A 77 -4.53 -8.77 15.61
C PHE A 77 -4.62 -7.31 15.16
N ARG A 78 -5.83 -6.72 15.10
CA ARG A 78 -6.04 -5.33 14.66
C ARG A 78 -5.34 -4.31 15.55
N ALA A 79 -5.35 -4.53 16.87
CA ALA A 79 -4.61 -3.67 17.80
C ALA A 79 -3.09 -3.76 17.58
N GLY A 80 -2.57 -4.94 17.29
CA GLY A 80 -1.17 -5.17 16.95
C GLY A 80 -0.79 -4.54 15.60
N GLU A 81 -1.62 -4.75 14.57
CA GLU A 81 -1.47 -4.19 13.23
C GLU A 81 -1.35 -2.66 13.27
N ALA A 82 -2.28 -1.99 13.97
CA ALA A 82 -2.25 -0.53 14.10
C ALA A 82 -0.95 -0.04 14.73
N ARG A 83 -0.50 -0.66 15.84
CA ARG A 83 0.77 -0.28 16.51
C ARG A 83 1.98 -0.46 15.61
N VAL A 84 2.04 -1.55 14.84
CA VAL A 84 3.16 -1.80 13.92
C VAL A 84 3.14 -0.76 12.80
N ILE A 85 1.99 -0.47 12.19
CA ILE A 85 1.88 0.53 11.13
C ILE A 85 2.29 1.91 11.64
N LEU A 86 1.84 2.34 12.83
CA LEU A 86 2.24 3.61 13.44
C LEU A 86 3.76 3.71 13.57
N ARG A 87 4.41 2.66 14.10
CA ARG A 87 5.86 2.59 14.24
C ARG A 87 6.57 2.67 12.87
N LEU A 88 6.07 1.97 11.86
CA LEU A 88 6.66 1.97 10.53
C LEU A 88 6.58 3.34 9.86
N LEU A 89 5.49 4.07 10.07
CA LEU A 89 5.31 5.42 9.54
C LEU A 89 6.32 6.44 10.12
N GLU A 90 6.90 6.17 11.29
CA GLU A 90 7.97 7.02 11.86
C GLU A 90 9.30 6.88 11.11
N SER A 91 9.50 5.76 10.43
CA SER A 91 10.80 5.43 9.79
C SER A 91 10.94 5.94 8.37
N GLY A 92 9.88 6.56 7.78
CA GLY A 92 9.84 6.97 6.36
C GLY A 92 10.96 7.93 5.92
N PRO A 93 11.15 8.14 4.60
CA PRO A 93 10.30 7.69 3.51
C PRO A 93 10.51 6.23 3.12
N GLN A 94 9.42 5.55 2.81
CA GLN A 94 9.40 4.17 2.33
C GLN A 94 8.13 3.88 1.52
N VAL A 95 8.07 2.78 0.80
CA VAL A 95 6.82 2.22 0.28
C VAL A 95 6.34 1.15 1.27
N LEU A 96 5.20 1.41 1.90
CA LEU A 96 4.60 0.53 2.90
C LEU A 96 3.38 -0.18 2.30
N ALA A 97 3.41 -1.51 2.19
CA ALA A 97 2.24 -2.31 1.86
C ALA A 97 1.51 -2.72 3.14
N THR A 98 0.22 -2.41 3.26
CA THR A 98 -0.58 -2.75 4.44
C THR A 98 -1.43 -3.99 4.25
N GLY A 99 -1.86 -4.61 5.33
CA GLY A 99 -2.93 -5.61 5.33
C GLY A 99 -4.24 -5.06 4.77
N GLY A 100 -5.09 -5.94 4.20
CA GLY A 100 -6.35 -5.50 3.56
C GLY A 100 -7.38 -4.89 4.53
N GLY A 101 -7.22 -5.05 5.83
CA GLY A 101 -8.12 -4.47 6.84
C GLY A 101 -7.59 -3.21 7.50
N ALA A 102 -6.30 -2.91 7.38
CA ALA A 102 -5.65 -1.85 8.13
C ALA A 102 -6.27 -0.47 7.90
N PHE A 103 -6.64 -0.15 6.66
CA PHE A 103 -7.24 1.14 6.30
C PHE A 103 -8.69 1.31 6.81
N MET A 104 -9.31 0.25 7.36
CA MET A 104 -10.66 0.33 7.96
C MET A 104 -10.65 1.05 9.30
N SER A 105 -9.53 1.01 10.05
CA SER A 105 -9.35 1.79 11.28
C SER A 105 -9.20 3.28 10.97
N GLU A 106 -9.95 4.12 11.69
CA GLU A 106 -9.87 5.58 11.55
C GLU A 106 -8.51 6.10 12.03
N ASP A 107 -8.06 5.61 13.18
CA ASP A 107 -6.75 5.98 13.75
C ASP A 107 -5.61 5.67 12.77
N THR A 108 -5.69 4.51 12.09
CA THR A 108 -4.69 4.15 11.07
C THR A 108 -4.74 5.10 9.87
N ARG A 109 -5.95 5.50 9.41
CA ARG A 109 -6.09 6.47 8.31
C ARG A 109 -5.56 7.84 8.69
N GLU A 110 -5.81 8.30 9.92
CA GLU A 110 -5.28 9.58 10.43
C GLU A 110 -3.76 9.57 10.51
N ALA A 111 -3.18 8.49 11.02
CA ALA A 111 -1.74 8.32 11.06
C ALA A 111 -1.10 8.33 9.65
N ILE A 112 -1.73 7.63 8.70
CA ILE A 112 -1.29 7.63 7.31
C ILE A 112 -1.40 9.03 6.72
N ARG A 113 -2.49 9.76 6.96
CA ARG A 113 -2.68 11.14 6.47
C ARG A 113 -1.61 12.09 7.03
N ALA A 114 -1.24 11.92 8.30
CA ALA A 114 -0.23 12.75 8.94
C ALA A 114 1.20 12.48 8.43
N LYS A 115 1.54 11.22 8.10
CA LYS A 115 2.93 10.77 7.88
C LYS A 115 3.15 10.07 6.54
N GLY A 116 2.17 10.03 5.68
CA GLY A 116 2.23 9.33 4.41
C GLY A 116 1.30 9.92 3.37
N VAL A 117 1.27 9.23 2.23
CA VAL A 117 0.34 9.44 1.13
C VAL A 117 -0.25 8.08 0.80
N SER A 118 -1.55 7.96 0.89
CA SER A 118 -2.26 6.70 0.66
C SER A 118 -2.57 6.49 -0.82
N VAL A 119 -2.25 5.28 -1.32
CA VAL A 119 -2.55 4.86 -2.70
C VAL A 119 -3.42 3.61 -2.65
N TRP A 120 -4.66 3.73 -3.08
CA TRP A 120 -5.56 2.61 -3.21
C TRP A 120 -5.36 1.87 -4.53
N LEU A 121 -4.93 0.62 -4.45
CA LEU A 121 -4.93 -0.30 -5.59
C LEU A 121 -6.32 -0.93 -5.70
N ARG A 122 -7.18 -0.32 -6.53
CA ARG A 122 -8.54 -0.78 -6.78
C ARG A 122 -8.51 -1.94 -7.80
N ALA A 123 -9.20 -3.03 -7.52
CA ALA A 123 -9.29 -4.16 -8.44
C ALA A 123 -10.71 -4.70 -8.48
N THR A 124 -11.15 -5.21 -9.64
CA THR A 124 -12.47 -5.82 -9.76
C THR A 124 -12.55 -7.18 -9.05
N LEU A 125 -13.75 -7.63 -8.74
CA LEU A 125 -13.99 -8.93 -8.13
C LEU A 125 -13.33 -10.07 -8.93
N GLU A 126 -13.41 -10.02 -10.27
CA GLU A 126 -12.84 -11.02 -11.17
C GLU A 126 -11.31 -11.09 -11.02
N VAL A 127 -10.65 -9.93 -11.01
CA VAL A 127 -9.19 -9.82 -10.85
C VAL A 127 -8.78 -10.37 -9.47
N LEU A 128 -9.47 -9.98 -8.41
CA LEU A 128 -9.19 -10.44 -7.06
C LEU A 128 -9.42 -11.95 -6.92
N SER A 129 -10.56 -12.45 -7.41
CA SER A 129 -10.92 -13.88 -7.35
C SER A 129 -9.87 -14.74 -8.05
N ARG A 130 -9.45 -14.36 -9.26
CA ARG A 130 -8.41 -15.09 -10.01
C ARG A 130 -7.06 -15.10 -9.30
N ARG A 131 -6.64 -13.95 -8.74
CA ARG A 131 -5.34 -13.83 -8.07
C ARG A 131 -5.31 -14.48 -6.69
N THR A 132 -6.43 -14.51 -5.97
CA THR A 132 -6.53 -15.13 -4.65
C THR A 132 -6.63 -16.64 -4.72
N LYS A 133 -7.26 -17.22 -5.74
CA LYS A 133 -7.31 -18.67 -5.98
C LYS A 133 -5.92 -19.33 -6.05
N ARG A 134 -4.90 -18.57 -6.41
CA ARG A 134 -3.51 -19.05 -6.53
C ARG A 134 -2.74 -19.06 -5.19
N ARG A 135 -3.35 -18.59 -4.10
CA ARG A 135 -2.71 -18.48 -2.77
C ARG A 135 -3.65 -19.06 -1.70
N ALA A 136 -3.28 -20.20 -1.16
CA ALA A 136 -4.08 -20.95 -0.17
C ALA A 136 -4.01 -20.43 1.27
N ASP A 137 -3.19 -19.43 1.56
CA ASP A 137 -2.78 -19.01 2.92
C ASP A 137 -3.52 -17.78 3.46
N ARG A 138 -4.85 -17.64 3.19
CA ARG A 138 -5.61 -16.46 3.62
C ARG A 138 -6.71 -16.82 4.62
N PRO A 139 -6.59 -16.37 5.91
CA PRO A 139 -7.54 -16.72 6.97
C PRO A 139 -8.99 -16.35 6.63
N LEU A 140 -9.21 -15.16 6.04
CA LEU A 140 -10.54 -14.64 5.73
C LEU A 140 -11.22 -15.30 4.52
N LEU A 141 -10.50 -16.13 3.74
CA LEU A 141 -11.04 -16.85 2.59
C LEU A 141 -11.15 -18.36 2.85
N LYS A 142 -10.96 -18.80 4.07
CA LYS A 142 -11.15 -20.21 4.50
C LYS A 142 -12.64 -20.47 4.72
N GLY A 143 -13.39 -20.63 3.65
CA GLY A 143 -14.82 -20.95 3.69
C GLY A 143 -15.27 -21.60 2.40
N ASP A 144 -16.50 -22.11 2.38
CA ASP A 144 -17.06 -22.85 1.25
C ASP A 144 -17.28 -22.00 -0.01
N ASP A 145 -17.35 -20.65 0.13
CA ASP A 145 -17.48 -19.71 -0.99
C ASP A 145 -16.56 -18.48 -0.86
N PRO A 146 -15.29 -18.61 -1.31
CA PRO A 146 -14.35 -17.48 -1.33
C PRO A 146 -14.81 -16.29 -2.19
N GLN A 147 -15.63 -16.51 -3.22
CA GLN A 147 -16.07 -15.45 -4.12
C GLN A 147 -17.12 -14.57 -3.45
N SER A 148 -18.11 -15.16 -2.80
CA SER A 148 -19.10 -14.42 -2.00
C SER A 148 -18.44 -13.65 -0.86
N THR A 149 -17.44 -14.24 -0.20
CA THR A 149 -16.65 -13.55 0.83
C THR A 149 -15.92 -12.35 0.27
N LEU A 150 -15.25 -12.47 -0.89
CA LEU A 150 -14.59 -11.34 -1.55
C LEU A 150 -15.60 -10.25 -1.93
N LYS A 151 -16.76 -10.62 -2.49
CA LYS A 151 -17.80 -9.65 -2.85
C LYS A 151 -18.28 -8.87 -1.63
N ARG A 152 -18.61 -9.54 -0.54
CA ARG A 152 -19.01 -8.90 0.72
C ARG A 152 -17.93 -7.94 1.23
N LEU A 153 -16.66 -8.36 1.24
CA LEU A 153 -15.55 -7.50 1.68
C LEU A 153 -15.34 -6.29 0.76
N ILE A 154 -15.60 -6.41 -0.54
CA ILE A 154 -15.59 -5.29 -1.48
C ILE A 154 -16.69 -4.29 -1.10
N ASP A 155 -17.93 -4.77 -0.95
CA ASP A 155 -19.09 -3.96 -0.62
C ASP A 155 -18.89 -3.21 0.71
N GLU A 156 -18.26 -3.86 1.72
CA GLU A 156 -17.96 -3.26 3.02
C GLU A 156 -16.80 -2.23 3.00
N ARG A 157 -15.80 -2.41 2.13
CA ARG A 157 -14.51 -1.71 2.27
C ARG A 157 -14.25 -0.64 1.20
N TYR A 158 -14.86 -0.74 0.02
CA TYR A 158 -14.53 0.16 -1.09
C TYR A 158 -14.85 1.62 -0.79
N ALA A 159 -15.95 1.90 -0.10
CA ALA A 159 -16.26 3.25 0.35
C ALA A 159 -15.19 3.86 1.28
N THR A 160 -14.54 3.01 2.09
CA THR A 160 -13.43 3.45 2.95
C THR A 160 -12.14 3.60 2.17
N TYR A 161 -11.81 2.66 1.28
CA TYR A 161 -10.63 2.80 0.43
C TYR A 161 -10.68 4.01 -0.49
N ALA A 162 -11.88 4.43 -0.92
CA ALA A 162 -12.08 5.63 -1.74
C ALA A 162 -11.68 6.95 -1.03
N LYS A 163 -11.40 6.91 0.29
CA LYS A 163 -10.83 8.02 1.06
C LYS A 163 -9.31 8.15 0.91
N ALA A 164 -8.66 7.28 0.15
CA ALA A 164 -7.23 7.36 -0.13
C ALA A 164 -6.91 8.58 -1.01
N ASP A 165 -5.69 9.12 -0.88
CA ASP A 165 -5.24 10.30 -1.60
C ASP A 165 -5.14 10.06 -3.11
N LEU A 166 -4.83 8.83 -3.52
CA LEU A 166 -4.73 8.41 -4.91
C LEU A 166 -5.42 7.05 -5.11
N THR A 167 -6.18 6.91 -6.18
CA THR A 167 -6.73 5.62 -6.62
C THR A 167 -6.11 5.23 -7.95
N VAL A 168 -5.59 4.00 -8.04
CA VAL A 168 -5.05 3.41 -9.26
C VAL A 168 -5.67 2.04 -9.50
N ASP A 169 -6.10 1.77 -10.73
CA ASP A 169 -6.72 0.51 -11.08
C ASP A 169 -5.70 -0.62 -11.26
N SER A 170 -5.73 -1.58 -10.34
CA SER A 170 -4.95 -2.80 -10.45
C SER A 170 -5.66 -3.79 -11.38
N ARG A 171 -5.15 -3.90 -12.59
CA ARG A 171 -5.69 -4.71 -13.67
C ARG A 171 -4.62 -5.66 -14.24
N ASP A 172 -4.96 -6.45 -15.25
CA ASP A 172 -4.04 -7.40 -15.88
C ASP A 172 -3.20 -6.73 -16.97
N VAL A 173 -2.25 -5.93 -16.51
CA VAL A 173 -1.19 -5.31 -17.32
C VAL A 173 0.15 -5.56 -16.62
N PRO A 174 1.29 -5.34 -17.29
CA PRO A 174 2.58 -5.37 -16.63
C PRO A 174 2.60 -4.47 -15.40
N HIS A 175 3.19 -4.94 -14.30
CA HIS A 175 3.21 -4.18 -13.04
C HIS A 175 3.88 -2.81 -13.19
N ASP A 176 4.81 -2.67 -14.12
CA ASP A 176 5.49 -1.39 -14.36
C ASP A 176 4.54 -0.32 -14.90
N ALA A 177 3.53 -0.69 -15.69
CA ALA A 177 2.49 0.23 -16.13
C ALA A 177 1.69 0.79 -14.93
N ILE A 178 1.38 -0.06 -13.94
CA ILE A 178 0.72 0.39 -12.70
C ILE A 178 1.66 1.29 -11.88
N VAL A 179 2.95 0.97 -11.83
CA VAL A 179 3.96 1.81 -11.14
C VAL A 179 4.05 3.18 -11.80
N ASP A 180 4.05 3.24 -13.13
CA ASP A 180 4.09 4.52 -13.87
C ASP A 180 2.85 5.37 -13.58
N GLU A 181 1.66 4.76 -13.51
CA GLU A 181 0.41 5.44 -13.12
C GLU A 181 0.49 5.97 -11.69
N ILE A 182 1.02 5.18 -10.75
CA ILE A 182 1.21 5.64 -9.36
C ILE A 182 2.17 6.83 -9.32
N VAL A 183 3.32 6.76 -9.99
CA VAL A 183 4.31 7.85 -10.00
C VAL A 183 3.72 9.12 -10.62
N ALA A 184 2.98 8.99 -11.73
CA ALA A 184 2.30 10.12 -12.36
C ALA A 184 1.23 10.72 -11.44
N GLY A 185 0.41 9.89 -10.81
CA GLY A 185 -0.62 10.32 -9.86
C GLY A 185 -0.03 11.00 -8.63
N LEU A 186 1.04 10.46 -8.04
CA LEU A 186 1.72 11.08 -6.90
C LEU A 186 2.27 12.48 -7.24
N ARG A 187 2.85 12.65 -8.43
CA ARG A 187 3.35 13.97 -8.89
C ARG A 187 2.24 15.00 -9.05
N ALA A 188 1.04 14.56 -9.38
CA ALA A 188 -0.12 15.43 -9.56
C ALA A 188 -0.83 15.80 -8.24
N LEU A 189 -0.48 15.16 -7.11
CA LEU A 189 -1.13 15.45 -5.83
C LEU A 189 -0.72 16.82 -5.27
N PRO A 190 -1.68 17.70 -4.94
CA PRO A 190 -1.37 19.02 -4.38
C PRO A 190 -0.54 18.97 -3.10
N VAL A 191 -0.74 17.94 -2.28
CA VAL A 191 -0.01 17.73 -1.03
C VAL A 191 1.49 17.49 -1.24
N LEU A 192 1.91 17.12 -2.44
CA LEU A 192 3.31 16.93 -2.83
C LEU A 192 3.82 18.06 -3.75
N ALA A 193 2.94 18.92 -4.26
CA ALA A 193 3.31 20.02 -5.16
C ALA A 193 3.91 21.23 -4.41
N THR A 194 3.75 21.31 -3.08
CA THR A 194 4.28 22.42 -2.27
C THR A 194 5.60 22.02 -1.63
N PRO A 195 6.76 22.57 -2.04
CA PRO A 195 8.01 22.35 -1.32
C PRO A 195 7.93 23.04 0.04
N GLY A 196 7.95 22.27 1.13
CA GLY A 196 8.32 22.78 2.46
C GLY A 196 7.23 23.48 3.26
N GLY A 197 6.03 22.93 3.34
CA GLY A 197 5.10 23.23 4.43
C GLY A 197 5.31 22.29 5.61
N ALA A 198 6.27 22.60 6.48
CA ALA A 198 6.26 22.03 7.82
C ALA A 198 5.21 22.77 8.66
N PRO A 199 4.41 22.08 9.51
CA PRO A 199 3.66 22.74 10.57
C PRO A 199 4.60 23.25 11.66
#